data_57f5501e274883a653e39ffe22240c64
#
_entry.id   57f5501e274883a653e39ffe22240c64
#
_cell.length_a   1.000
_cell.length_b   1.000
_cell.length_c   1.000
_cell.angle_alpha   90.00
_cell.angle_beta   90.00
_cell.angle_gamma   90.00
#
_symmetry.space_group_name_H-M   'P 1'
#
loop_
_entity.id
_entity.type
_entity.pdbx_description
1 polymer ?
#
loop_
_entity_poly.entity_id
_entity_poly.type
_entity_poly.pdbx_seq_one_letter_code
_entity_poly.pdbx_strand_id
1 'polypeptide(L)'
;MARNKIDYGIDLGTTNSAISRMEKGEPVAIKTDVLKDTMPSCVSVNKKGSIKAGDSAYNTMKQDKRRATKSWHKGASNTYVEFKRTMATDTQYQCSNLNKNFTSEELSAEVLKTLKSFVTDEVFSSVVITVPAKFTVNQKTATIEAAKMAGFKHCELLQEPIAASMAYGVSTDEKDGLWMVFDFGGGTFDAALLKVEDGIMQVFDTEGDNYLGGKNLDYAIVDTILLPYLQENYAVKGYLQDAEKKEVLRDAMKTYAEDAKNQLSFKDHEDIISNLGDLGEDEEGEEIELDLTLTQAQVFDVFRPYFQKAVDICKNLIQRNNLTSSQITKLILVGGPTHCPLIRQMLKEQVTPNVDTSIDPMTAVATGAALYASTLDAEVSDNDIEIGTIKLDINY
;
A
#
# COMPACT_ATOMS: atom_id res chain seq x y z
N MET A 1 -31.16 -2.95 -8.90
CA MET A 1 -30.87 -3.38 -10.28
C MET A 1 -29.36 -3.35 -10.44
N ALA A 2 -28.73 -4.37 -11.04
CA ALA A 2 -27.31 -4.31 -11.34
C ALA A 2 -27.06 -3.18 -12.33
N ARG A 3 -26.06 -2.31 -12.09
CA ARG A 3 -25.64 -1.28 -13.05
C ARG A 3 -24.99 -1.94 -14.25
N ASN A 4 -25.36 -1.50 -15.45
CA ASN A 4 -24.75 -1.96 -16.69
C ASN A 4 -23.51 -1.13 -17.06
N LYS A 5 -23.13 -0.14 -16.23
CA LYS A 5 -22.00 0.76 -16.48
C LYS A 5 -20.90 0.50 -15.45
N ILE A 6 -19.63 0.49 -15.93
CA ILE A 6 -18.44 0.44 -15.07
C ILE A 6 -18.19 1.87 -14.58
N ASP A 7 -18.32 2.12 -13.28
CA ASP A 7 -17.96 3.41 -12.66
C ASP A 7 -17.33 3.23 -11.26
N TYR A 8 -16.77 2.05 -11.01
CA TYR A 8 -16.00 1.71 -9.83
C TYR A 8 -14.53 1.48 -10.15
N GLY A 9 -13.66 2.08 -9.37
CA GLY A 9 -12.23 1.87 -9.41
C GLY A 9 -11.72 1.27 -8.09
N ILE A 10 -10.86 0.27 -8.18
CA ILE A 10 -10.20 -0.35 -7.02
C ILE A 10 -8.69 -0.21 -7.19
N ASP A 11 -8.03 0.35 -6.18
CA ASP A 11 -6.62 0.17 -5.96
C ASP A 11 -6.42 -1.10 -5.12
N LEU A 12 -5.94 -2.17 -5.74
CA LEU A 12 -5.55 -3.40 -5.05
C LEU A 12 -4.07 -3.32 -4.68
N GLY A 13 -3.75 -2.59 -3.61
CA GLY A 13 -2.38 -2.33 -3.19
C GLY A 13 -1.73 -3.50 -2.43
N THR A 14 -0.40 -3.54 -2.39
CA THR A 14 0.37 -4.54 -1.63
C THR A 14 0.13 -4.45 -0.12
N THR A 15 -0.01 -3.23 0.40
CA THR A 15 -0.17 -2.97 1.84
C THR A 15 -1.55 -2.46 2.20
N ASN A 16 -2.08 -1.52 1.43
CA ASN A 16 -3.42 -0.97 1.58
C ASN A 16 -4.15 -1.02 0.25
N SER A 17 -5.47 -1.16 0.31
CA SER A 17 -6.36 -1.14 -0.84
C SER A 17 -7.49 -0.14 -0.62
N ALA A 18 -8.04 0.39 -1.70
CA ALA A 18 -9.12 1.37 -1.68
C ALA A 18 -10.12 1.11 -2.81
N ILE A 19 -11.35 1.54 -2.61
CA ILE A 19 -12.39 1.54 -3.64
C ILE A 19 -12.96 2.94 -3.78
N SER A 20 -13.16 3.38 -5.02
CA SER A 20 -13.80 4.66 -5.36
C SER A 20 -14.89 4.45 -6.40
N ARG A 21 -15.84 5.37 -6.45
CA ARG A 21 -16.86 5.43 -7.50
C ARG A 21 -17.10 6.87 -7.95
N MET A 22 -17.74 7.02 -9.10
CA MET A 22 -18.21 8.32 -9.55
C MET A 22 -19.53 8.67 -8.87
N GLU A 23 -19.57 9.84 -8.23
CA GLU A 23 -20.77 10.44 -7.65
C GLU A 23 -20.94 11.86 -8.19
N LYS A 24 -22.06 12.12 -8.87
CA LYS A 24 -22.39 13.45 -9.41
C LYS A 24 -21.30 14.07 -10.30
N GLY A 25 -20.53 13.23 -10.99
CA GLY A 25 -19.45 13.66 -11.88
C GLY A 25 -18.07 13.75 -11.23
N GLU A 26 -17.94 13.51 -9.92
CA GLU A 26 -16.69 13.53 -9.18
C GLU A 26 -16.34 12.13 -8.65
N PRO A 27 -15.06 11.75 -8.61
CA PRO A 27 -14.63 10.49 -8.02
C PRO A 27 -14.63 10.62 -6.47
N VAL A 28 -15.27 9.67 -5.79
CA VAL A 28 -15.38 9.64 -4.33
C VAL A 28 -14.85 8.31 -3.80
N ALA A 29 -13.93 8.38 -2.83
CA ALA A 29 -13.48 7.19 -2.11
C ALA A 29 -14.61 6.67 -1.20
N ILE A 30 -14.87 5.36 -1.27
CA ILE A 30 -15.86 4.70 -0.42
C ILE A 30 -15.23 4.42 0.94
N LYS A 31 -15.88 4.86 1.99
CA LYS A 31 -15.40 4.65 3.37
C LYS A 31 -15.53 3.17 3.76
N THR A 32 -14.52 2.68 4.46
CA THR A 32 -14.54 1.35 5.09
C THR A 32 -15.53 1.32 6.26
N ASP A 33 -15.76 0.14 6.83
CA ASP A 33 -16.57 -0.07 8.05
C ASP A 33 -16.03 0.67 9.29
N VAL A 34 -14.76 1.09 9.26
CA VAL A 34 -14.13 1.94 10.30
C VAL A 34 -13.92 3.40 9.85
N LEU A 35 -14.65 3.83 8.82
CA LEU A 35 -14.70 5.19 8.28
C LEU A 35 -13.37 5.71 7.70
N LYS A 36 -12.47 4.82 7.27
CA LYS A 36 -11.24 5.17 6.55
C LYS A 36 -11.44 5.13 5.04
N ASP A 37 -10.57 5.81 4.30
CA ASP A 37 -10.56 5.80 2.83
C ASP A 37 -9.83 4.58 2.24
N THR A 38 -9.00 3.93 3.05
CA THR A 38 -8.24 2.74 2.68
C THR A 38 -8.37 1.67 3.74
N MET A 39 -8.21 0.41 3.35
CA MET A 39 -8.12 -0.71 4.28
C MET A 39 -6.80 -1.48 4.08
N PRO A 40 -6.22 -2.09 5.13
CA PRO A 40 -5.07 -2.97 4.98
C PRO A 40 -5.35 -4.16 4.05
N SER A 41 -4.45 -4.46 3.12
CA SER A 41 -4.45 -5.68 2.30
C SER A 41 -3.99 -6.87 3.14
N CYS A 42 -4.80 -7.21 4.13
CA CYS A 42 -4.53 -8.21 5.15
C CYS A 42 -5.72 -9.18 5.23
N VAL A 43 -5.44 -10.48 5.31
CA VAL A 43 -6.46 -11.54 5.45
C VAL A 43 -6.13 -12.37 6.67
N SER A 44 -7.11 -12.69 7.50
CA SER A 44 -6.97 -13.57 8.66
C SER A 44 -8.02 -14.68 8.68
N VAL A 45 -7.65 -15.84 9.22
CA VAL A 45 -8.54 -16.98 9.40
C VAL A 45 -8.54 -17.35 10.88
N ASN A 46 -9.70 -17.30 11.52
CA ASN A 46 -9.82 -17.65 12.93
C ASN A 46 -9.95 -19.18 13.14
N LYS A 47 -9.86 -19.64 14.39
CA LYS A 47 -9.98 -21.07 14.76
C LYS A 47 -11.31 -21.72 14.36
N LYS A 48 -12.36 -20.93 14.07
CA LYS A 48 -13.67 -21.42 13.59
C LYS A 48 -13.76 -21.49 12.07
N GLY A 49 -12.65 -21.15 11.35
CA GLY A 49 -12.59 -21.13 9.91
C GLY A 49 -13.20 -19.88 9.26
N SER A 50 -13.60 -18.88 10.03
CA SER A 50 -14.11 -17.62 9.47
C SER A 50 -12.94 -16.78 8.92
N ILE A 51 -13.09 -16.33 7.67
CA ILE A 51 -12.14 -15.49 6.97
C ILE A 51 -12.56 -14.03 7.13
N LYS A 52 -11.60 -13.16 7.42
CA LYS A 52 -11.78 -11.70 7.46
C LYS A 52 -10.65 -11.02 6.71
N ALA A 53 -10.93 -9.86 6.10
CA ALA A 53 -9.93 -9.02 5.51
C ALA A 53 -10.00 -7.58 6.06
N GLY A 54 -9.00 -6.76 5.74
CA GLY A 54 -8.94 -5.36 6.14
C GLY A 54 -8.53 -5.13 7.59
N ASP A 55 -9.07 -4.08 8.21
CA ASP A 55 -8.71 -3.63 9.56
C ASP A 55 -8.87 -4.71 10.62
N SER A 56 -9.94 -5.51 10.56
CA SER A 56 -10.16 -6.62 11.51
C SER A 56 -9.06 -7.68 11.44
N ALA A 57 -8.59 -8.03 10.22
CA ALA A 57 -7.49 -8.96 10.02
C ALA A 57 -6.16 -8.37 10.48
N TYR A 58 -5.91 -7.10 10.18
CA TYR A 58 -4.70 -6.40 10.58
C TYR A 58 -4.58 -6.25 12.10
N ASN A 59 -5.68 -5.94 12.78
CA ASN A 59 -5.72 -5.92 14.25
C ASN A 59 -5.45 -7.29 14.86
N THR A 60 -5.94 -8.38 14.24
CA THR A 60 -5.59 -9.75 14.66
C THR A 60 -4.08 -9.98 14.54
N MET A 61 -3.47 -9.58 13.43
CA MET A 61 -2.02 -9.69 13.23
C MET A 61 -1.24 -8.92 14.29
N LYS A 62 -1.62 -7.66 14.59
CA LYS A 62 -0.99 -6.85 15.65
C LYS A 62 -1.07 -7.57 17.00
N GLN A 63 -2.22 -8.11 17.36
CA GLN A 63 -2.42 -8.85 18.61
C GLN A 63 -1.59 -10.14 18.66
N ASP A 64 -1.49 -10.90 17.57
CA ASP A 64 -0.70 -12.12 17.51
C ASP A 64 0.80 -11.82 17.69
N LYS A 65 1.30 -10.74 17.07
CA LYS A 65 2.69 -10.29 17.25
C LYS A 65 3.00 -9.92 18.71
N ARG A 66 2.11 -9.20 19.37
CA ARG A 66 2.23 -8.84 20.78
C ARG A 66 2.14 -10.06 21.70
N ARG A 67 1.24 -11.01 21.42
CA ARG A 67 1.13 -12.26 22.18
C ARG A 67 2.36 -13.15 22.07
N ALA A 68 3.09 -13.10 20.96
CA ALA A 68 4.31 -13.89 20.76
C ALA A 68 5.39 -13.56 21.79
N THR A 69 5.42 -12.36 22.36
CA THR A 69 6.35 -11.96 23.43
C THR A 69 6.14 -12.74 24.73
N LYS A 70 4.93 -13.28 24.98
CA LYS A 70 4.64 -14.08 26.18
C LYS A 70 5.30 -15.46 26.16
N SER A 71 5.54 -16.01 24.98
CA SER A 71 6.18 -17.31 24.79
C SER A 71 7.56 -17.19 24.17
N TRP A 72 7.92 -16.01 23.68
CA TRP A 72 9.13 -15.73 22.91
C TRP A 72 9.29 -16.61 21.65
N HIS A 73 8.19 -17.10 21.12
CA HIS A 73 8.14 -17.90 19.89
C HIS A 73 7.12 -17.34 18.90
N LYS A 74 7.52 -17.33 17.64
CA LYS A 74 6.59 -17.08 16.53
C LYS A 74 5.72 -18.31 16.34
N GLY A 75 4.49 -18.24 16.79
CA GLY A 75 3.50 -19.29 16.50
C GLY A 75 3.13 -19.33 15.01
N ALA A 76 2.44 -20.39 14.58
CA ALA A 76 1.87 -20.44 13.23
C ALA A 76 0.85 -19.30 13.05
N SER A 77 1.15 -18.40 12.13
CA SER A 77 0.25 -17.30 11.78
C SER A 77 -0.80 -17.81 10.78
N ASN A 78 -2.08 -17.46 11.03
CA ASN A 78 -3.15 -17.60 10.06
C ASN A 78 -3.60 -16.22 9.57
N THR A 79 -2.64 -15.29 9.47
CA THR A 79 -2.83 -13.92 8.98
C THR A 79 -1.82 -13.66 7.88
N TYR A 80 -2.28 -13.12 6.76
CA TYR A 80 -1.52 -13.01 5.53
C TYR A 80 -1.49 -11.56 5.06
N VAL A 81 -0.32 -11.10 4.66
CA VAL A 81 -0.05 -9.75 4.12
C VAL A 81 0.91 -9.84 2.93
N GLU A 82 1.00 -8.77 2.15
CA GLU A 82 1.96 -8.63 1.04
C GLU A 82 1.85 -9.72 -0.06
N PHE A 83 0.79 -10.49 -0.09
CA PHE A 83 0.59 -11.59 -1.05
C PHE A 83 0.48 -11.12 -2.51
N LYS A 84 0.21 -9.84 -2.79
CA LYS A 84 0.28 -9.27 -4.15
C LYS A 84 1.66 -9.44 -4.78
N ARG A 85 2.73 -9.48 -3.99
CA ARG A 85 4.11 -9.70 -4.47
C ARG A 85 4.33 -11.06 -5.11
N THR A 86 3.57 -12.04 -4.70
CA THR A 86 3.66 -13.44 -5.17
C THR A 86 2.52 -13.81 -6.13
N MET A 87 1.83 -12.82 -6.69
CA MET A 87 0.80 -13.03 -7.71
C MET A 87 1.38 -13.78 -8.90
N ALA A 88 0.66 -14.79 -9.38
CA ALA A 88 1.08 -15.69 -10.47
C ALA A 88 2.38 -16.46 -10.19
N THR A 89 2.66 -16.78 -8.93
CA THR A 89 3.77 -17.69 -8.55
C THR A 89 3.23 -18.95 -7.87
N ASP A 90 4.06 -19.96 -7.67
CA ASP A 90 3.71 -21.21 -6.96
C ASP A 90 3.69 -21.04 -5.43
N THR A 91 3.80 -19.82 -4.93
CA THR A 91 3.81 -19.55 -3.48
C THR A 91 2.50 -19.97 -2.84
N GLN A 92 2.59 -20.73 -1.76
CA GLN A 92 1.48 -21.24 -0.99
C GLN A 92 1.50 -20.66 0.42
N TYR A 93 0.36 -20.19 0.89
CA TYR A 93 0.15 -19.63 2.23
C TYR A 93 -0.57 -20.66 3.09
N GLN A 94 0.17 -21.36 3.94
CA GLN A 94 -0.40 -22.38 4.80
C GLN A 94 -1.39 -21.78 5.81
N CYS A 95 -2.56 -22.40 5.91
CA CYS A 95 -3.59 -22.09 6.90
C CYS A 95 -3.86 -23.31 7.78
N SER A 96 -3.31 -23.32 8.99
CA SER A 96 -3.51 -24.43 9.95
C SER A 96 -4.94 -24.49 10.46
N ASN A 97 -5.64 -23.36 10.55
CA ASN A 97 -7.04 -23.31 11.02
C ASN A 97 -8.04 -23.93 10.04
N LEU A 98 -7.73 -24.01 8.75
CA LEU A 98 -8.56 -24.65 7.72
C LEU A 98 -7.93 -25.93 7.16
N ASN A 99 -6.70 -26.28 7.59
CA ASN A 99 -5.92 -27.37 7.02
C ASN A 99 -5.84 -27.32 5.49
N LYS A 100 -5.61 -26.11 4.96
CA LYS A 100 -5.44 -25.84 3.51
C LYS A 100 -4.36 -24.81 3.28
N ASN A 101 -3.95 -24.66 2.01
CA ASN A 101 -3.12 -23.55 1.55
C ASN A 101 -3.98 -22.57 0.76
N PHE A 102 -3.63 -21.30 0.82
CA PHE A 102 -4.15 -20.25 -0.04
C PHE A 102 -3.13 -19.88 -1.11
N THR A 103 -3.61 -19.48 -2.28
CA THR A 103 -2.79 -18.78 -3.28
C THR A 103 -2.89 -17.26 -3.08
N SER A 104 -2.03 -16.52 -3.77
CA SER A 104 -2.10 -15.05 -3.78
C SER A 104 -3.42 -14.54 -4.34
N GLU A 105 -3.94 -15.22 -5.36
CA GLU A 105 -5.22 -14.90 -6.02
C GLU A 105 -6.40 -15.10 -5.06
N GLU A 106 -6.42 -16.21 -4.30
CA GLU A 106 -7.47 -16.46 -3.30
C GLU A 106 -7.45 -15.40 -2.19
N LEU A 107 -6.26 -15.01 -1.69
CA LEU A 107 -6.14 -13.96 -0.66
C LEU A 107 -6.53 -12.58 -1.23
N SER A 108 -6.14 -12.28 -2.46
CA SER A 108 -6.54 -11.04 -3.15
C SER A 108 -8.06 -10.99 -3.36
N ALA A 109 -8.68 -12.12 -3.68
CA ALA A 109 -10.13 -12.21 -3.80
C ALA A 109 -10.86 -11.87 -2.49
N GLU A 110 -10.33 -12.28 -1.32
CA GLU A 110 -10.92 -11.92 -0.03
C GLU A 110 -10.84 -10.42 0.25
N VAL A 111 -9.73 -9.76 -0.14
CA VAL A 111 -9.60 -8.30 -0.08
C VAL A 111 -10.64 -7.63 -0.99
N LEU A 112 -10.75 -8.08 -2.25
CA LEU A 112 -11.71 -7.55 -3.22
C LEU A 112 -13.17 -7.75 -2.79
N LYS A 113 -13.53 -8.90 -2.20
CA LYS A 113 -14.86 -9.15 -1.62
C LYS A 113 -15.17 -8.16 -0.49
N THR A 114 -14.20 -7.89 0.35
CA THR A 114 -14.36 -6.95 1.48
C THR A 114 -14.54 -5.52 0.97
N LEU A 115 -13.71 -5.05 0.02
CA LEU A 115 -13.89 -3.74 -0.62
C LEU A 115 -15.28 -3.61 -1.27
N LYS A 116 -15.70 -4.65 -2.00
CA LYS A 116 -17.03 -4.69 -2.63
C LYS A 116 -18.16 -4.57 -1.60
N SER A 117 -17.99 -5.13 -0.41
CA SER A 117 -19.02 -5.11 0.65
C SER A 117 -19.23 -3.74 1.30
N PHE A 118 -18.29 -2.79 1.13
CA PHE A 118 -18.46 -1.42 1.62
C PHE A 118 -19.47 -0.61 0.80
N VAL A 119 -19.76 -1.03 -0.42
CA VAL A 119 -20.85 -0.47 -1.23
C VAL A 119 -22.15 -1.15 -0.82
N THR A 120 -22.98 -0.43 -0.05
CA THR A 120 -24.22 -0.98 0.56
C THR A 120 -25.49 -0.50 -0.11
N ASP A 121 -25.41 0.54 -0.94
CA ASP A 121 -26.55 1.22 -1.55
C ASP A 121 -26.90 0.69 -2.95
N GLU A 122 -26.00 -0.09 -3.57
CA GLU A 122 -26.28 -0.73 -4.86
C GLU A 122 -25.50 -2.05 -5.03
N VAL A 123 -25.90 -2.83 -6.03
CA VAL A 123 -25.18 -4.04 -6.46
C VAL A 123 -24.46 -3.73 -7.76
N PHE A 124 -23.15 -3.97 -7.80
CA PHE A 124 -22.34 -3.81 -8.99
C PHE A 124 -21.51 -5.06 -9.28
N SER A 125 -21.21 -5.30 -10.55
CA SER A 125 -20.48 -6.48 -11.01
C SER A 125 -19.32 -6.16 -11.94
N SER A 126 -19.14 -4.88 -12.28
CA SER A 126 -18.09 -4.40 -13.18
C SER A 126 -17.17 -3.45 -12.44
N VAL A 127 -15.84 -3.53 -12.68
CA VAL A 127 -14.83 -2.76 -11.93
C VAL A 127 -13.59 -2.53 -12.78
N VAL A 128 -12.91 -1.41 -12.55
CA VAL A 128 -11.52 -1.20 -12.97
C VAL A 128 -10.62 -1.50 -11.77
N ILE A 129 -9.64 -2.38 -11.93
CA ILE A 129 -8.64 -2.70 -10.89
C ILE A 129 -7.27 -2.24 -11.35
N THR A 130 -6.51 -1.59 -10.47
CA THR A 130 -5.18 -1.10 -10.84
C THR A 130 -4.11 -2.16 -10.61
N VAL A 131 -3.08 -2.09 -11.46
CA VAL A 131 -1.91 -2.98 -11.43
C VAL A 131 -0.64 -2.17 -11.62
N PRO A 132 0.50 -2.57 -11.03
CA PRO A 132 1.79 -1.96 -11.30
C PRO A 132 2.12 -1.95 -12.80
N ALA A 133 2.81 -0.90 -13.27
CA ALA A 133 3.20 -0.78 -14.68
C ALA A 133 4.04 -1.97 -15.19
N LYS A 134 4.87 -2.54 -14.32
CA LYS A 134 5.76 -3.69 -14.62
C LYS A 134 5.09 -5.08 -14.50
N PHE A 135 3.81 -5.17 -14.17
CA PHE A 135 3.14 -6.48 -14.06
C PHE A 135 3.20 -7.22 -15.39
N THR A 136 3.66 -8.46 -15.32
CA THR A 136 3.66 -9.40 -16.46
C THR A 136 2.24 -9.77 -16.86
N VAL A 137 2.09 -10.35 -18.05
CA VAL A 137 0.79 -10.88 -18.52
C VAL A 137 0.21 -11.88 -17.53
N ASN A 138 1.03 -12.79 -16.97
CA ASN A 138 0.57 -13.77 -15.99
C ASN A 138 0.04 -13.10 -14.71
N GLN A 139 0.72 -12.07 -14.19
CA GLN A 139 0.26 -11.33 -13.00
C GLN A 139 -1.04 -10.55 -13.26
N LYS A 140 -1.19 -9.99 -14.45
CA LYS A 140 -2.43 -9.35 -14.89
C LYS A 140 -3.58 -10.36 -14.96
N THR A 141 -3.36 -11.53 -15.58
CA THR A 141 -4.34 -12.62 -15.63
C THR A 141 -4.73 -13.09 -14.22
N ALA A 142 -3.76 -13.29 -13.34
CA ALA A 142 -4.00 -13.66 -11.94
C ALA A 142 -4.84 -12.60 -11.19
N THR A 143 -4.65 -11.31 -11.48
CA THR A 143 -5.49 -10.23 -10.92
C THR A 143 -6.94 -10.34 -11.40
N ILE A 144 -7.16 -10.64 -12.69
CA ILE A 144 -8.51 -10.87 -13.24
C ILE A 144 -9.15 -12.10 -12.59
N GLU A 145 -8.40 -13.19 -12.40
CA GLU A 145 -8.91 -14.39 -11.71
C GLU A 145 -9.31 -14.09 -10.26
N ALA A 146 -8.51 -13.29 -9.53
CA ALA A 146 -8.89 -12.83 -8.19
C ALA A 146 -10.20 -12.03 -8.20
N ALA A 147 -10.39 -11.16 -9.20
CA ALA A 147 -11.63 -10.41 -9.39
C ALA A 147 -12.84 -11.33 -9.64
N LYS A 148 -12.68 -12.35 -10.49
CA LYS A 148 -13.73 -13.37 -10.73
C LYS A 148 -14.08 -14.13 -9.46
N MET A 149 -13.07 -14.56 -8.68
CA MET A 149 -13.28 -15.22 -7.38
C MET A 149 -14.01 -14.30 -6.37
N ALA A 150 -13.83 -12.98 -6.50
CA ALA A 150 -14.55 -11.98 -5.71
C ALA A 150 -15.97 -11.71 -6.21
N GLY A 151 -16.39 -12.36 -7.30
CA GLY A 151 -17.73 -12.24 -7.87
C GLY A 151 -17.93 -11.00 -8.75
N PHE A 152 -16.86 -10.47 -9.34
CA PHE A 152 -16.97 -9.53 -10.46
C PHE A 152 -17.18 -10.29 -11.75
N LYS A 153 -18.13 -9.83 -12.58
CA LYS A 153 -18.41 -10.40 -13.89
C LYS A 153 -17.51 -9.79 -14.96
N HIS A 154 -17.19 -8.50 -14.80
CA HIS A 154 -16.32 -7.76 -15.69
C HIS A 154 -15.23 -7.02 -14.90
N CYS A 155 -13.99 -7.11 -15.38
CA CYS A 155 -12.83 -6.46 -14.77
C CYS A 155 -11.91 -5.91 -15.87
N GLU A 156 -11.75 -4.59 -15.89
CA GLU A 156 -10.73 -3.91 -16.67
C GLU A 156 -9.51 -3.63 -15.80
N LEU A 157 -8.31 -3.66 -16.40
CA LEU A 157 -7.08 -3.34 -15.70
C LEU A 157 -6.52 -2.01 -16.17
N LEU A 158 -6.06 -1.20 -15.20
CA LEU A 158 -5.41 0.07 -15.44
C LEU A 158 -4.05 0.12 -14.72
N GLN A 159 -3.03 0.69 -15.34
CA GLN A 159 -1.73 0.86 -14.68
C GLN A 159 -1.83 1.91 -13.56
N GLU A 160 -1.27 1.60 -12.37
CA GLU A 160 -1.27 2.50 -11.19
C GLU A 160 -0.77 3.90 -11.50
N PRO A 161 0.37 4.12 -12.22
CA PRO A 161 0.82 5.47 -12.53
C PRO A 161 -0.13 6.23 -13.47
N ILE A 162 -0.83 5.55 -14.39
CA ILE A 162 -1.86 6.18 -15.23
C ILE A 162 -3.05 6.59 -14.37
N ALA A 163 -3.54 5.69 -13.50
CA ALA A 163 -4.63 6.00 -12.59
C ALA A 163 -4.31 7.22 -11.72
N ALA A 164 -3.14 7.22 -11.05
CA ALA A 164 -2.70 8.37 -10.26
C ALA A 164 -2.68 9.66 -11.10
N SER A 165 -2.10 9.62 -12.30
CA SER A 165 -2.02 10.78 -13.19
C SER A 165 -3.39 11.30 -13.60
N MET A 166 -4.38 10.43 -13.81
CA MET A 166 -5.75 10.85 -14.09
C MET A 166 -6.37 11.61 -12.93
N ALA A 167 -6.18 11.14 -11.68
CA ALA A 167 -6.69 11.85 -10.50
C ALA A 167 -6.13 13.28 -10.40
N TYR A 168 -4.83 13.44 -10.63
CA TYR A 168 -4.17 14.76 -10.60
C TYR A 168 -4.44 15.60 -11.86
N GLY A 169 -4.77 14.98 -12.99
CA GLY A 169 -5.02 15.66 -14.26
C GLY A 169 -6.36 16.41 -14.30
N VAL A 170 -7.36 15.96 -13.54
CA VAL A 170 -8.68 16.61 -13.48
C VAL A 170 -8.60 18.01 -12.87
N SER A 171 -7.65 18.25 -11.98
CA SER A 171 -7.52 19.52 -11.24
C SER A 171 -6.68 20.58 -11.95
N THR A 172 -6.14 20.31 -13.15
CA THR A 172 -5.18 21.22 -13.81
C THR A 172 -5.51 21.49 -15.27
N ASP A 173 -5.29 22.77 -15.71
CA ASP A 173 -5.38 23.17 -17.12
C ASP A 173 -4.16 22.71 -17.95
N GLU A 174 -3.13 22.12 -17.32
CA GLU A 174 -1.93 21.60 -18.00
C GLU A 174 -2.24 20.24 -18.64
N LYS A 175 -2.44 20.26 -19.95
CA LYS A 175 -2.82 19.09 -20.75
C LYS A 175 -1.62 18.31 -21.31
N ASP A 176 -0.43 18.93 -21.35
CA ASP A 176 0.74 18.36 -22.01
C ASP A 176 1.97 18.49 -21.12
N GLY A 177 2.87 17.51 -21.17
CA GLY A 177 4.13 17.57 -20.43
C GLY A 177 4.75 16.23 -20.13
N LEU A 178 5.89 16.29 -19.47
CA LEU A 178 6.54 15.12 -18.88
C LEU A 178 6.21 15.07 -17.38
N TRP A 179 5.51 14.03 -16.98
CA TRP A 179 5.14 13.83 -15.59
C TRP A 179 5.95 12.68 -14.98
N MET A 180 6.18 12.79 -13.69
CA MET A 180 6.76 11.70 -12.90
C MET A 180 5.77 11.29 -11.80
N VAL A 181 5.52 10.00 -11.66
CA VAL A 181 4.82 9.42 -10.51
C VAL A 181 5.87 8.88 -9.54
N PHE A 182 5.78 9.29 -8.28
CA PHE A 182 6.57 8.83 -7.16
C PHE A 182 5.64 8.05 -6.23
N ASP A 183 5.66 6.73 -6.35
CA ASP A 183 4.84 5.84 -5.53
C ASP A 183 5.70 5.18 -4.45
N PHE A 184 5.59 5.70 -3.23
CA PHE A 184 6.24 5.13 -2.06
C PHE A 184 5.19 4.42 -1.21
N GLY A 185 4.98 3.13 -1.53
CA GLY A 185 4.02 2.28 -0.86
C GLY A 185 4.46 1.82 0.53
N GLY A 186 3.69 0.91 1.13
CA GLY A 186 4.05 0.36 2.44
C GLY A 186 5.23 -0.61 2.41
N GLY A 187 5.53 -1.22 1.28
CA GLY A 187 6.62 -2.18 1.16
C GLY A 187 7.40 -2.13 -0.15
N THR A 188 6.93 -1.38 -1.14
CA THR A 188 7.56 -1.18 -2.45
C THR A 188 7.69 0.29 -2.76
N PHE A 189 8.65 0.63 -3.59
CA PHE A 189 8.81 1.93 -4.20
C PHE A 189 8.83 1.78 -5.72
N ASP A 190 8.01 2.58 -6.40
CA ASP A 190 7.97 2.65 -7.86
C ASP A 190 8.00 4.12 -8.33
N ALA A 191 8.85 4.39 -9.32
CA ALA A 191 8.87 5.66 -10.04
C ALA A 191 8.54 5.41 -11.50
N ALA A 192 7.68 6.24 -12.09
CA ALA A 192 7.30 6.15 -13.49
C ALA A 192 7.41 7.51 -14.17
N LEU A 193 7.93 7.51 -15.40
CA LEU A 193 7.89 8.66 -16.30
C LEU A 193 6.74 8.50 -17.28
N LEU A 194 5.94 9.54 -17.40
CA LEU A 194 4.81 9.60 -18.32
C LEU A 194 4.95 10.77 -19.27
N LYS A 195 4.60 10.54 -20.54
CA LYS A 195 4.31 11.60 -21.51
C LYS A 195 2.81 11.84 -21.50
N VAL A 196 2.42 13.09 -21.36
CA VAL A 196 1.03 13.54 -21.52
C VAL A 196 0.97 14.43 -22.73
N GLU A 197 0.12 14.09 -23.69
CA GLU A 197 -0.03 14.82 -24.96
C GLU A 197 -1.48 14.68 -25.45
N ASP A 198 -2.15 15.81 -25.68
CA ASP A 198 -3.58 15.84 -26.11
C ASP A 198 -4.52 15.01 -25.22
N GLY A 199 -4.23 14.94 -23.90
CA GLY A 199 -5.01 14.14 -22.95
C GLY A 199 -4.70 12.63 -22.96
N ILE A 200 -3.77 12.19 -23.80
CA ILE A 200 -3.27 10.80 -23.81
C ILE A 200 -2.09 10.68 -22.85
N MET A 201 -2.19 9.73 -21.92
CA MET A 201 -1.14 9.46 -20.94
C MET A 201 -0.44 8.15 -21.28
N GLN A 202 0.87 8.19 -21.45
CA GLN A 202 1.70 7.04 -21.77
C GLN A 202 2.87 6.92 -20.81
N VAL A 203 2.97 5.78 -20.12
CA VAL A 203 4.18 5.42 -19.36
C VAL A 203 5.25 4.96 -20.35
N PHE A 204 6.40 5.61 -20.36
CA PHE A 204 7.48 5.24 -21.26
C PHE A 204 8.71 4.66 -20.56
N ASP A 205 8.88 4.92 -19.26
CA ASP A 205 9.92 4.25 -18.48
C ASP A 205 9.57 4.20 -16.99
N THR A 206 10.07 3.17 -16.30
CA THR A 206 9.83 2.95 -14.87
C THR A 206 11.05 2.37 -14.18
N GLU A 207 11.25 2.71 -12.91
CA GLU A 207 12.26 2.15 -12.02
C GLU A 207 11.67 1.94 -10.63
N GLY A 208 12.22 1.04 -9.82
CA GLY A 208 11.69 0.81 -8.49
C GLY A 208 12.52 -0.14 -7.65
N ASP A 209 12.08 -0.31 -6.40
CA ASP A 209 12.66 -1.24 -5.44
C ASP A 209 11.55 -1.98 -4.69
N ASN A 210 11.47 -3.29 -4.90
CA ASN A 210 10.45 -4.14 -4.29
C ASN A 210 10.63 -4.35 -2.78
N TYR A 211 11.69 -3.82 -2.18
CA TYR A 211 12.03 -3.98 -0.77
C TYR A 211 12.16 -2.62 -0.04
N LEU A 212 11.78 -1.53 -0.68
CA LEU A 212 11.80 -0.17 -0.13
C LEU A 212 10.37 0.33 0.05
N GLY A 213 9.98 0.64 1.28
CA GLY A 213 8.63 1.14 1.58
C GLY A 213 8.44 1.52 3.04
N GLY A 214 7.22 1.88 3.41
CA GLY A 214 6.87 2.36 4.74
C GLY A 214 7.27 1.43 5.88
N LYS A 215 7.22 0.10 5.67
CA LYS A 215 7.66 -0.87 6.70
C LYS A 215 9.16 -0.77 7.03
N ASN A 216 9.99 -0.34 6.07
CA ASN A 216 11.41 -0.11 6.34
C ASN A 216 11.58 1.07 7.29
N LEU A 217 10.74 2.10 7.17
CA LEU A 217 10.72 3.24 8.07
C LEU A 217 10.27 2.82 9.48
N ASP A 218 9.26 1.94 9.58
CA ASP A 218 8.80 1.39 10.86
C ASP A 218 9.92 0.64 11.57
N TYR A 219 10.57 -0.30 10.88
CA TYR A 219 11.68 -1.05 11.46
C TYR A 219 12.91 -0.20 11.72
N ALA A 220 13.13 0.86 10.95
CA ALA A 220 14.20 1.81 11.23
C ALA A 220 13.99 2.54 12.57
N ILE A 221 12.76 2.94 12.90
CA ILE A 221 12.41 3.48 14.23
C ILE A 221 12.69 2.42 15.30
N VAL A 222 12.22 1.19 15.09
CA VAL A 222 12.45 0.08 16.04
C VAL A 222 13.94 -0.11 16.29
N ASP A 223 14.73 -0.26 15.24
CA ASP A 223 16.14 -0.65 15.34
C ASP A 223 17.04 0.47 15.88
N THR A 224 16.72 1.75 15.56
CA THR A 224 17.59 2.88 15.93
C THR A 224 17.11 3.67 17.14
N ILE A 225 15.86 3.52 17.56
CA ILE A 225 15.31 4.28 18.69
C ILE A 225 14.75 3.33 19.77
N LEU A 226 13.81 2.44 19.40
CA LEU A 226 13.09 1.66 20.42
C LEU A 226 13.94 0.55 21.02
N LEU A 227 14.74 -0.17 20.24
CA LEU A 227 15.65 -1.19 20.77
C LEU A 227 16.74 -0.59 21.68
N PRO A 228 17.43 0.52 21.30
CA PRO A 228 18.33 1.20 22.24
C PRO A 228 17.65 1.65 23.53
N TYR A 229 16.44 2.22 23.44
CA TYR A 229 15.66 2.58 24.64
C TYR A 229 15.45 1.36 25.57
N LEU A 230 15.07 0.19 25.02
CA LEU A 230 14.91 -1.01 25.86
C LEU A 230 16.22 -1.49 26.44
N GLN A 231 17.33 -1.39 25.70
CA GLN A 231 18.65 -1.78 26.21
C GLN A 231 19.14 -0.91 27.39
N GLU A 232 18.70 0.35 27.43
CA GLU A 232 19.06 1.28 28.50
C GLU A 232 18.20 1.09 29.76
N ASN A 233 16.96 0.60 29.60
CA ASN A 233 16.00 0.57 30.70
C ASN A 233 15.66 -0.83 31.21
N TYR A 234 15.95 -1.91 30.44
CA TYR A 234 15.56 -3.29 30.74
C TYR A 234 16.68 -4.30 30.52
N ALA A 235 16.62 -5.43 31.22
CA ALA A 235 17.54 -6.55 31.04
C ALA A 235 17.19 -7.40 29.83
N VAL A 236 17.41 -6.87 28.59
CA VAL A 236 17.04 -7.54 27.31
C VAL A 236 18.24 -8.03 26.50
N LYS A 237 19.44 -8.00 27.06
CA LYS A 237 20.66 -8.30 26.30
C LYS A 237 20.69 -9.71 25.72
N GLY A 238 20.28 -10.72 26.45
CA GLY A 238 20.21 -12.09 25.96
C GLY A 238 19.12 -12.27 24.92
N TYR A 239 17.96 -11.60 25.05
CA TYR A 239 16.92 -11.60 24.04
C TYR A 239 17.40 -11.01 22.70
N LEU A 240 18.22 -9.97 22.75
CA LEU A 240 18.75 -9.35 21.53
C LEU A 240 19.88 -10.16 20.88
N GLN A 241 20.50 -11.11 21.60
CA GLN A 241 21.46 -12.07 21.06
C GLN A 241 20.78 -13.31 20.46
N ASP A 242 19.56 -13.62 20.85
CA ASP A 242 18.75 -14.69 20.30
C ASP A 242 17.95 -14.15 19.08
N ALA A 243 18.18 -14.73 17.91
CA ALA A 243 17.60 -14.24 16.67
C ALA A 243 16.06 -14.29 16.66
N GLU A 244 15.45 -15.35 17.22
CA GLU A 244 14.00 -15.50 17.28
C GLU A 244 13.37 -14.50 18.26
N LYS A 245 13.90 -14.41 19.47
CA LYS A 245 13.40 -13.49 20.49
C LYS A 245 13.54 -12.03 20.05
N LYS A 246 14.68 -11.67 19.46
CA LYS A 246 14.90 -10.34 18.89
C LYS A 246 13.85 -10.01 17.83
N GLU A 247 13.56 -10.96 16.95
CA GLU A 247 12.57 -10.75 15.87
C GLU A 247 11.15 -10.66 16.44
N VAL A 248 10.79 -11.46 17.45
CA VAL A 248 9.51 -11.37 18.17
C VAL A 248 9.34 -9.98 18.77
N LEU A 249 10.36 -9.48 19.48
CA LEU A 249 10.32 -8.16 20.10
C LEU A 249 10.23 -7.03 19.07
N ARG A 250 11.05 -7.10 18.00
CA ARG A 250 10.99 -6.14 16.88
C ARG A 250 9.60 -6.10 16.24
N ASP A 251 9.00 -7.25 16.00
CA ASP A 251 7.69 -7.35 15.38
C ASP A 251 6.56 -6.79 16.27
N ALA A 252 6.67 -6.97 17.60
CA ALA A 252 5.73 -6.37 18.55
C ALA A 252 5.88 -4.84 18.58
N MET A 253 7.10 -4.33 18.67
CA MET A 253 7.37 -2.88 18.66
C MET A 253 7.05 -2.21 17.34
N LYS A 254 7.17 -2.92 16.20
CA LYS A 254 6.84 -2.36 14.87
C LYS A 254 5.43 -1.77 14.82
N THR A 255 4.50 -2.33 15.59
CA THR A 255 3.12 -1.81 15.61
C THR A 255 3.02 -0.42 16.23
N TYR A 256 3.84 -0.10 17.22
CA TYR A 256 3.94 1.21 17.84
C TYR A 256 4.71 2.20 16.94
N ALA A 257 5.81 1.74 16.34
CA ALA A 257 6.59 2.54 15.39
C ALA A 257 5.77 2.98 14.18
N GLU A 258 4.92 2.10 13.64
CA GLU A 258 4.02 2.42 12.52
C GLU A 258 3.01 3.50 12.89
N ASP A 259 2.37 3.36 14.07
CA ASP A 259 1.40 4.34 14.54
C ASP A 259 2.09 5.71 14.77
N ALA A 260 3.28 5.74 15.40
CA ALA A 260 4.07 6.96 15.58
C ALA A 260 4.52 7.59 14.26
N LYS A 261 5.06 6.79 13.30
CA LYS A 261 5.42 7.27 11.96
C LYS A 261 4.26 7.99 11.28
N ASN A 262 3.06 7.39 11.34
CA ASN A 262 1.88 7.96 10.71
C ASN A 262 1.51 9.30 11.36
N GLN A 263 1.54 9.41 12.69
CA GLN A 263 1.24 10.65 13.40
C GLN A 263 2.30 11.74 13.15
N LEU A 264 3.58 11.39 13.16
CA LEU A 264 4.71 12.31 12.95
C LEU A 264 4.80 12.85 11.52
N SER A 265 4.00 12.34 10.58
CA SER A 265 3.80 13.00 9.27
C SER A 265 3.02 14.32 9.38
N PHE A 266 2.28 14.52 10.48
CA PHE A 266 1.36 15.66 10.69
C PHE A 266 1.62 16.42 11.99
N LYS A 267 2.45 15.90 12.90
CA LYS A 267 2.74 16.46 14.23
C LYS A 267 4.25 16.56 14.45
N ASP A 268 4.66 17.48 15.29
CA ASP A 268 6.08 17.68 15.65
C ASP A 268 6.61 16.62 16.62
N HIS A 269 5.73 16.01 17.41
CA HIS A 269 6.05 14.96 18.37
C HIS A 269 4.89 13.98 18.54
N GLU A 270 5.20 12.77 19.00
CA GLU A 270 4.23 11.72 19.36
C GLU A 270 4.75 10.90 20.53
N ASP A 271 3.88 10.62 21.49
CA ASP A 271 4.18 9.75 22.62
C ASP A 271 3.95 8.28 22.25
N ILE A 272 4.94 7.46 22.50
CA ILE A 272 4.81 6.01 22.37
C ILE A 272 4.64 5.43 23.78
N ILE A 273 3.43 4.98 24.07
CA ILE A 273 3.08 4.31 25.32
C ILE A 273 2.57 2.92 24.97
N SER A 274 3.26 1.87 25.42
CA SER A 274 2.79 0.51 25.22
C SER A 274 1.73 0.13 26.25
N ASN A 275 0.84 -0.81 25.84
CA ASN A 275 -0.06 -1.39 26.85
C ASN A 275 0.67 -2.45 27.66
N LEU A 276 0.22 -2.61 28.88
CA LEU A 276 0.71 -3.60 29.83
C LEU A 276 0.65 -5.02 29.21
N GLY A 277 1.74 -5.76 29.26
CA GLY A 277 1.86 -7.12 28.74
C GLY A 277 2.00 -7.25 27.23
N ASP A 278 2.09 -6.15 26.45
CA ASP A 278 2.24 -6.22 25.00
C ASP A 278 3.67 -6.59 24.56
N LEU A 279 4.69 -6.30 25.39
CA LEU A 279 6.09 -6.56 25.08
C LEU A 279 6.72 -7.67 25.93
N GLY A 280 5.94 -8.26 26.85
CA GLY A 280 6.38 -9.34 27.73
C GLY A 280 7.25 -8.85 28.89
N GLU A 281 7.97 -9.79 29.51
CA GLU A 281 8.89 -9.52 30.63
C GLU A 281 10.34 -9.62 30.15
N ASP A 282 11.23 -8.88 30.79
CA ASP A 282 12.67 -8.94 30.55
C ASP A 282 13.32 -10.17 31.21
N GLU A 283 14.64 -10.29 31.17
CA GLU A 283 15.39 -11.44 31.72
C GLU A 283 15.37 -11.51 33.26
N GLU A 284 14.99 -10.42 33.93
CA GLU A 284 14.86 -10.33 35.40
C GLU A 284 13.39 -10.45 35.84
N GLY A 285 12.45 -10.54 34.91
CA GLY A 285 11.02 -10.66 35.16
C GLY A 285 10.32 -9.32 35.34
N GLU A 286 10.95 -8.22 34.95
CA GLU A 286 10.34 -6.91 34.92
C GLU A 286 9.55 -6.75 33.61
N GLU A 287 8.34 -6.22 33.70
CA GLU A 287 7.50 -5.99 32.52
C GLU A 287 8.10 -4.91 31.62
N ILE A 288 8.25 -5.24 30.31
CA ILE A 288 8.80 -4.32 29.32
C ILE A 288 7.72 -3.36 28.86
N GLU A 289 7.96 -2.07 29.02
CA GLU A 289 7.08 -0.99 28.57
C GLU A 289 7.84 0.03 27.70
N LEU A 290 7.14 0.57 26.72
CA LEU A 290 7.55 1.79 26.03
C LEU A 290 6.83 2.96 26.67
N ASP A 291 7.59 3.96 27.10
CA ASP A 291 7.09 5.26 27.58
C ASP A 291 8.11 6.33 27.19
N LEU A 292 7.98 6.82 25.95
CA LEU A 292 8.90 7.81 25.41
C LEU A 292 8.22 8.69 24.36
N THR A 293 8.70 9.93 24.25
CA THR A 293 8.27 10.87 23.22
C THR A 293 9.24 10.85 22.05
N LEU A 294 8.74 10.64 20.82
CA LEU A 294 9.48 10.83 19.59
C LEU A 294 9.21 12.21 19.00
N THR A 295 10.26 12.86 18.52
CA THR A 295 10.13 14.09 17.74
C THR A 295 10.21 13.81 16.24
N GLN A 296 9.58 14.66 15.46
CA GLN A 296 9.65 14.61 13.99
C GLN A 296 11.11 14.69 13.49
N ALA A 297 11.96 15.52 14.13
CA ALA A 297 13.37 15.66 13.77
C ALA A 297 14.14 14.34 13.93
N GLN A 298 13.93 13.61 15.04
CA GLN A 298 14.57 12.31 15.27
C GLN A 298 14.21 11.30 14.18
N VAL A 299 12.93 11.18 13.85
CA VAL A 299 12.49 10.23 12.81
C VAL A 299 12.92 10.66 11.41
N PHE A 300 13.07 11.96 11.13
CA PHE A 300 13.59 12.44 9.85
C PHE A 300 15.03 12.02 9.61
N ASP A 301 15.88 12.04 10.62
CA ASP A 301 17.25 11.55 10.53
C ASP A 301 17.29 10.04 10.23
N VAL A 302 16.38 9.28 10.85
CA VAL A 302 16.22 7.84 10.63
C VAL A 302 15.68 7.53 9.22
N PHE A 303 14.74 8.35 8.69
CA PHE A 303 14.11 8.12 7.40
C PHE A 303 14.96 8.57 6.22
N ARG A 304 15.82 9.55 6.41
CA ARG A 304 16.63 10.19 5.35
C ARG A 304 17.34 9.20 4.43
N PRO A 305 18.03 8.15 4.91
CA PRO A 305 18.71 7.19 4.03
C PRO A 305 17.74 6.44 3.11
N TYR A 306 16.55 6.08 3.59
CA TYR A 306 15.55 5.37 2.80
C TYR A 306 14.93 6.28 1.74
N PHE A 307 14.57 7.50 2.10
CA PHE A 307 14.07 8.49 1.16
C PHE A 307 15.13 8.91 0.14
N GLN A 308 16.40 9.02 0.55
CA GLN A 308 17.50 9.33 -0.38
C GLN A 308 17.63 8.25 -1.45
N LYS A 309 17.50 6.96 -1.07
CA LYS A 309 17.52 5.85 -2.04
C LYS A 309 16.39 6.00 -3.08
N ALA A 310 15.19 6.35 -2.67
CA ALA A 310 14.06 6.59 -3.60
C ALA A 310 14.31 7.81 -4.51
N VAL A 311 14.84 8.91 -3.95
CA VAL A 311 15.24 10.10 -4.71
C VAL A 311 16.30 9.77 -5.75
N ASP A 312 17.31 8.97 -5.38
CA ASP A 312 18.39 8.58 -6.30
C ASP A 312 17.86 7.69 -7.43
N ILE A 313 16.88 6.81 -7.18
CA ILE A 313 16.18 6.06 -8.22
C ILE A 313 15.49 7.01 -9.20
N CYS A 314 14.79 8.04 -8.72
CA CYS A 314 14.15 9.04 -9.59
C CYS A 314 15.19 9.80 -10.44
N LYS A 315 16.31 10.22 -9.84
CA LYS A 315 17.41 10.91 -10.56
C LYS A 315 18.02 10.03 -11.65
N ASN A 316 18.25 8.75 -11.34
CA ASN A 316 18.76 7.79 -12.32
C ASN A 316 17.77 7.57 -13.47
N LEU A 317 16.47 7.50 -13.17
CA LEU A 317 15.40 7.36 -14.15
C LEU A 317 15.37 8.57 -15.12
N ILE A 318 15.48 9.80 -14.61
CA ILE A 318 15.60 11.02 -15.40
C ILE A 318 16.86 10.97 -16.27
N GLN A 319 18.02 10.67 -15.68
CA GLN A 319 19.31 10.70 -16.36
C GLN A 319 19.38 9.66 -17.50
N ARG A 320 18.93 8.43 -17.29
CA ARG A 320 19.00 7.38 -18.31
C ARG A 320 18.10 7.66 -19.52
N ASN A 321 17.08 8.50 -19.35
CA ASN A 321 16.23 8.98 -20.43
C ASN A 321 16.73 10.28 -21.07
N ASN A 322 17.96 10.72 -20.76
CA ASN A 322 18.55 11.96 -21.25
C ASN A 322 17.68 13.19 -20.94
N LEU A 323 16.95 13.17 -19.82
CA LEU A 323 16.11 14.26 -19.36
C LEU A 323 16.82 15.09 -18.29
N THR A 324 16.31 16.29 -18.08
CA THR A 324 16.70 17.19 -16.98
C THR A 324 15.53 17.39 -16.01
N SER A 325 15.84 17.76 -14.77
CA SER A 325 14.82 18.07 -13.76
C SER A 325 13.81 19.13 -14.21
N SER A 326 14.25 20.11 -15.01
CA SER A 326 13.39 21.20 -15.52
C SER A 326 12.37 20.74 -16.58
N GLN A 327 12.58 19.58 -17.20
CA GLN A 327 11.65 19.02 -18.16
C GLN A 327 10.50 18.25 -17.48
N ILE A 328 10.65 17.88 -16.19
CA ILE A 328 9.57 17.28 -15.43
C ILE A 328 8.59 18.40 -15.02
N THR A 329 7.48 18.49 -15.72
CA THR A 329 6.48 19.54 -15.53
C THR A 329 5.60 19.30 -14.32
N LYS A 330 5.47 18.02 -13.87
CA LYS A 330 4.69 17.63 -12.69
C LYS A 330 5.27 16.36 -12.04
N LEU A 331 5.41 16.36 -10.72
CA LEU A 331 5.72 15.17 -9.91
C LEU A 331 4.55 14.86 -9.01
N ILE A 332 3.96 13.69 -9.19
CA ILE A 332 2.76 13.18 -8.53
C ILE A 332 3.17 12.27 -7.39
N LEU A 333 2.56 12.45 -6.22
CA LEU A 333 2.81 11.65 -5.03
C LEU A 333 1.75 10.57 -4.84
N VAL A 334 2.19 9.35 -4.57
CA VAL A 334 1.36 8.19 -4.25
C VAL A 334 1.93 7.49 -3.01
N GLY A 335 1.03 6.97 -2.17
CA GLY A 335 1.36 6.20 -0.97
C GLY A 335 1.51 7.03 0.31
N GLY A 336 1.15 6.43 1.44
CA GLY A 336 1.09 7.10 2.75
C GLY A 336 2.38 7.77 3.22
N PRO A 337 3.57 7.15 3.06
CA PRO A 337 4.84 7.79 3.45
C PRO A 337 5.13 9.11 2.74
N THR A 338 4.50 9.40 1.60
CA THR A 338 4.65 10.69 0.91
C THR A 338 3.94 11.87 1.61
N HIS A 339 3.17 11.62 2.67
CA HIS A 339 2.70 12.67 3.57
C HIS A 339 3.84 13.29 4.38
N CYS A 340 4.93 12.55 4.60
CA CYS A 340 6.06 13.02 5.39
C CYS A 340 6.68 14.29 4.77
N PRO A 341 6.80 15.40 5.53
CA PRO A 341 7.37 16.64 5.00
C PRO A 341 8.80 16.50 4.48
N LEU A 342 9.60 15.61 5.08
CA LEU A 342 10.99 15.38 4.68
C LEU A 342 11.08 14.94 3.22
N ILE A 343 10.32 13.92 2.80
CA ILE A 343 10.43 13.45 1.40
C ILE A 343 9.92 14.49 0.42
N ARG A 344 8.87 15.23 0.75
CA ARG A 344 8.36 16.32 -0.08
C ARG A 344 9.42 17.42 -0.30
N GLN A 345 10.17 17.78 0.76
CA GLN A 345 11.27 18.71 0.67
C GLN A 345 12.41 18.15 -0.21
N MET A 346 12.85 16.92 0.05
CA MET A 346 13.92 16.27 -0.72
C MET A 346 13.60 16.18 -2.21
N LEU A 347 12.35 15.86 -2.57
CA LEU A 347 11.89 15.81 -3.97
C LEU A 347 11.95 17.20 -4.62
N LYS A 348 11.48 18.25 -3.93
CA LYS A 348 11.55 19.64 -4.44
C LYS A 348 12.97 20.11 -4.66
N GLU A 349 13.88 19.76 -3.78
CA GLU A 349 15.27 20.20 -3.83
C GLU A 349 16.12 19.38 -4.82
N GLN A 350 15.87 18.07 -4.94
CA GLN A 350 16.78 17.17 -5.63
C GLN A 350 16.23 16.56 -6.93
N VAL A 351 14.91 16.57 -7.15
CA VAL A 351 14.28 15.97 -8.34
C VAL A 351 13.65 17.05 -9.21
N THR A 352 12.62 17.74 -8.75
CA THR A 352 11.96 18.85 -9.45
C THR A 352 11.19 19.72 -8.45
N PRO A 353 11.15 21.07 -8.63
CA PRO A 353 10.32 21.92 -7.79
C PRO A 353 8.81 21.70 -8.00
N ASN A 354 8.42 21.03 -9.08
CA ASN A 354 7.03 20.87 -9.52
C ASN A 354 6.32 19.69 -8.82
N VAL A 355 6.48 19.57 -7.50
CA VAL A 355 5.81 18.54 -6.69
C VAL A 355 4.37 18.94 -6.45
N ASP A 356 3.43 18.14 -6.98
CA ASP A 356 2.00 18.35 -6.80
C ASP A 356 1.50 17.63 -5.52
N THR A 357 0.83 18.36 -4.67
CA THR A 357 0.26 17.87 -3.40
C THR A 357 -1.24 18.14 -3.29
N SER A 358 -1.92 18.40 -4.41
CA SER A 358 -3.33 18.77 -4.46
C SER A 358 -4.29 17.61 -4.16
N ILE A 359 -3.85 16.39 -4.37
CA ILE A 359 -4.63 15.15 -4.16
C ILE A 359 -4.05 14.35 -2.98
N ASP A 360 -4.91 13.67 -2.25
CA ASP A 360 -4.48 12.74 -1.21
C ASP A 360 -3.77 11.53 -1.85
N PRO A 361 -2.45 11.33 -1.57
CA PRO A 361 -1.68 10.24 -2.13
C PRO A 361 -2.18 8.83 -1.74
N MET A 362 -3.01 8.72 -0.70
CA MET A 362 -3.58 7.44 -0.27
C MET A 362 -4.73 6.97 -1.15
N THR A 363 -5.44 7.89 -1.81
CA THR A 363 -6.64 7.60 -2.61
C THR A 363 -6.47 7.90 -4.11
N ALA A 364 -5.38 8.55 -4.49
CA ALA A 364 -5.13 9.00 -5.86
C ALA A 364 -5.32 7.89 -6.91
N VAL A 365 -4.79 6.70 -6.65
CA VAL A 365 -4.87 5.56 -7.58
C VAL A 365 -6.32 5.06 -7.72
N ALA A 366 -7.04 4.88 -6.62
CA ALA A 366 -8.44 4.41 -6.65
C ALA A 366 -9.38 5.44 -7.29
N THR A 367 -9.20 6.74 -6.99
CA THR A 367 -9.98 7.82 -7.59
C THR A 367 -9.72 7.96 -9.08
N GLY A 368 -8.46 7.85 -9.51
CA GLY A 368 -8.10 7.82 -10.92
C GLY A 368 -8.67 6.61 -11.66
N ALA A 369 -8.70 5.45 -11.02
CA ALA A 369 -9.34 4.26 -11.59
C ALA A 369 -10.86 4.44 -11.76
N ALA A 370 -11.55 5.11 -10.84
CA ALA A 370 -12.97 5.44 -10.96
C ALA A 370 -13.22 6.47 -12.08
N LEU A 371 -12.34 7.46 -12.23
CA LEU A 371 -12.37 8.40 -13.36
C LEU A 371 -12.22 7.67 -14.69
N TYR A 372 -11.24 6.77 -14.82
CA TYR A 372 -11.08 5.95 -16.02
C TYR A 372 -12.33 5.10 -16.27
N ALA A 373 -12.87 4.44 -15.25
CA ALA A 373 -14.07 3.65 -15.36
C ALA A 373 -15.25 4.44 -15.96
N SER A 374 -15.37 5.73 -15.62
CA SER A 374 -16.42 6.59 -16.16
C SER A 374 -16.28 6.91 -17.65
N THR A 375 -15.10 6.73 -18.23
CA THR A 375 -14.85 6.95 -19.68
C THR A 375 -15.17 5.71 -20.53
N LEU A 376 -15.39 4.56 -19.89
CA LEU A 376 -15.69 3.32 -20.59
C LEU A 376 -17.17 3.26 -20.95
N ASP A 377 -17.49 3.27 -22.26
CA ASP A 377 -18.86 3.17 -22.81
C ASP A 377 -19.37 1.70 -22.86
N ALA A 378 -19.04 0.88 -21.88
CA ALA A 378 -19.41 -0.52 -21.87
C ALA A 378 -20.82 -0.76 -21.33
N GLU A 379 -21.81 -1.02 -22.19
CA GLU A 379 -23.00 -1.81 -21.81
C GLU A 379 -22.55 -3.27 -21.63
N VAL A 380 -22.43 -3.71 -20.38
CA VAL A 380 -22.10 -5.11 -20.08
C VAL A 380 -23.38 -5.94 -20.11
N SER A 381 -23.54 -6.81 -21.10
CA SER A 381 -24.64 -7.77 -21.11
C SER A 381 -24.40 -8.86 -20.06
N ASP A 382 -25.46 -9.35 -19.39
CA ASP A 382 -25.37 -10.40 -18.37
C ASP A 382 -24.79 -11.74 -18.89
N ASN A 383 -24.59 -11.88 -20.20
CA ASN A 383 -24.15 -13.10 -20.87
C ASN A 383 -22.70 -13.09 -21.37
N ASP A 384 -22.02 -11.95 -21.33
CA ASP A 384 -20.67 -11.83 -21.88
C ASP A 384 -19.63 -11.96 -20.78
N ILE A 385 -19.05 -13.17 -20.70
CA ILE A 385 -17.75 -13.37 -20.08
C ILE A 385 -16.71 -13.03 -21.15
N GLU A 386 -16.59 -11.77 -21.50
CA GLU A 386 -15.43 -11.33 -22.26
C GLU A 386 -14.25 -11.14 -21.31
N ILE A 387 -13.16 -11.86 -21.63
CA ILE A 387 -11.84 -11.58 -21.09
C ILE A 387 -11.48 -10.20 -21.61
N GLY A 388 -11.55 -9.19 -20.76
CA GLY A 388 -11.28 -7.80 -21.13
C GLY A 388 -10.00 -7.70 -21.93
N THR A 389 -10.12 -7.16 -23.12
CA THR A 389 -9.00 -6.92 -24.03
C THR A 389 -8.10 -5.90 -23.33
N ILE A 390 -6.90 -6.32 -22.94
CA ILE A 390 -5.89 -5.42 -22.38
C ILE A 390 -5.51 -4.45 -23.50
N LYS A 391 -6.09 -3.26 -23.53
CA LYS A 391 -5.59 -2.16 -24.37
C LYS A 391 -4.30 -1.65 -23.73
N LEU A 392 -3.24 -2.34 -24.02
CA LEU A 392 -1.87 -1.90 -23.78
C LEU A 392 -1.34 -1.46 -25.15
N ASP A 393 -1.30 -0.18 -25.41
CA ASP A 393 -0.34 0.35 -26.39
C ASP A 393 1.06 0.27 -25.74
N ILE A 394 1.62 -0.93 -25.81
CA ILE A 394 3.05 -1.13 -25.55
C ILE A 394 3.71 -1.04 -26.93
N ASN A 395 4.12 0.15 -27.29
CA ASN A 395 5.15 0.29 -28.31
C ASN A 395 6.50 0.01 -27.64
N TYR A 396 7.12 -1.12 -28.07
CA TYR A 396 8.50 -1.47 -27.76
C TYR A 396 9.45 -0.52 -28.48
#